data_9e7992b91044ad6517d480b679e74577
#
_entry.id   9e7992b91044ad6517d480b679e74577
#
_cell.length_a   1.000
_cell.length_b   1.000
_cell.length_c   1.000
_cell.angle_alpha   90.00
_cell.angle_beta   90.00
_cell.angle_gamma   90.00
#
_symmetry.space_group_name_H-M   'P 1'
#
loop_
_entity.id
_entity.type
_entity.pdbx_description
1 polymer ?
#
loop_
_entity_poly.entity_id
_entity_poly.type
_entity_poly.pdbx_seq_one_letter_code
_entity_poly.pdbx_strand_id
1 'polypeptide(L)'
;MVASAEDVPLPDASFDLALSEYGASIWCDPERWTAEAARLLRPGGDLVFLCNSTLSILCSPDQGPTDDRLHRSQWDLGRIEWEGDDEGVNYHLAHGDWIRILRGNGFDVLALHELRAPADAPTHEFYDFVSADWARRWPAEEVWHARKRA
;
A
#
# COMPACT_ATOMS: atom_id res chain seq x y z
N MET A 1 -14.01 14.91 -9.66
CA MET A 1 -13.03 15.91 -9.18
C MET A 1 -11.65 15.31 -9.42
N VAL A 2 -10.71 16.09 -9.91
CA VAL A 2 -9.30 15.70 -9.98
C VAL A 2 -8.57 16.47 -8.89
N ALA A 3 -7.95 15.75 -7.95
CA ALA A 3 -7.19 16.34 -6.85
C ALA A 3 -6.09 15.36 -6.43
N SER A 4 -5.05 15.84 -5.73
CA SER A 4 -4.07 14.99 -5.08
C SER A 4 -4.73 14.31 -3.87
N ALA A 5 -4.43 13.04 -3.62
CA ALA A 5 -4.84 12.39 -2.38
C ALA A 5 -4.11 12.92 -1.13
N GLU A 6 -3.11 13.76 -1.33
CA GLU A 6 -2.38 14.46 -0.27
C GLU A 6 -2.99 15.83 0.08
N ASP A 7 -3.97 16.30 -0.72
CA ASP A 7 -4.65 17.60 -0.53
C ASP A 7 -5.99 17.57 -1.29
N VAL A 8 -7.03 17.10 -0.63
CA VAL A 8 -8.37 16.90 -1.18
C VAL A 8 -9.25 18.11 -0.83
N PRO A 9 -9.82 18.85 -1.80
CA PRO A 9 -10.61 20.04 -1.51
C PRO A 9 -12.02 19.70 -1.00
N LEU A 10 -12.10 18.97 0.09
CA LEU A 10 -13.31 18.57 0.79
C LEU A 10 -13.18 18.90 2.29
N PRO A 11 -14.31 19.16 2.98
CA PRO A 11 -14.27 19.56 4.38
C PRO A 11 -13.77 18.43 5.29
N ASP A 12 -13.22 18.82 6.45
CA ASP A 12 -12.79 17.92 7.50
C ASP A 12 -13.95 17.08 8.01
N ALA A 13 -13.65 15.89 8.51
CA ALA A 13 -14.59 15.00 9.20
C ALA A 13 -15.92 14.79 8.42
N SER A 14 -15.82 14.59 7.09
CA SER A 14 -17.00 14.45 6.21
C SER A 14 -17.27 13.01 5.80
N PHE A 15 -16.36 12.09 6.05
CA PHE A 15 -16.47 10.69 5.62
C PHE A 15 -16.37 9.72 6.79
N ASP A 16 -16.99 8.55 6.61
CA ASP A 16 -16.93 7.44 7.55
C ASP A 16 -15.95 6.36 7.10
N LEU A 17 -15.60 6.37 5.78
CA LEU A 17 -14.65 5.44 5.17
C LEU A 17 -13.79 6.17 4.15
N ALA A 18 -12.49 5.93 4.21
CA ALA A 18 -11.53 6.21 3.15
C ALA A 18 -10.98 4.87 2.62
N LEU A 19 -11.01 4.69 1.30
CA LEU A 19 -10.57 3.47 0.64
C LEU A 19 -9.53 3.79 -0.43
N SER A 20 -8.41 3.04 -0.43
CA SER A 20 -7.42 3.08 -1.50
C SER A 20 -7.12 1.67 -1.98
N GLU A 21 -7.37 1.39 -3.25
CA GLU A 21 -6.90 0.20 -3.92
C GLU A 21 -5.68 0.60 -4.74
N TYR A 22 -4.49 0.20 -4.26
CA TYR A 22 -3.23 0.80 -4.70
C TYR A 22 -3.32 2.34 -4.65
N GLY A 23 -3.35 3.04 -5.77
CA GLY A 23 -3.60 4.49 -5.83
C GLY A 23 -2.73 5.27 -4.84
N ALA A 24 -3.36 5.95 -3.90
CA ALA A 24 -2.66 6.76 -2.90
C ALA A 24 -1.66 5.96 -2.07
N SER A 25 -1.95 4.67 -1.78
CA SER A 25 -1.10 3.84 -0.93
C SER A 25 0.27 3.49 -1.54
N ILE A 26 0.44 3.69 -2.86
CA ILE A 26 1.71 3.45 -3.56
C ILE A 26 2.25 4.65 -4.33
N TRP A 27 1.42 5.66 -4.68
CA TRP A 27 1.84 6.80 -5.52
C TRP A 27 1.92 8.12 -4.78
N CYS A 28 1.45 8.18 -3.53
CA CYS A 28 1.52 9.37 -2.71
C CYS A 28 2.46 9.18 -1.53
N ASP A 29 3.00 10.29 -1.02
CA ASP A 29 3.80 10.28 0.20
C ASP A 29 2.99 9.71 1.36
N PRO A 30 3.44 8.61 2.01
CA PRO A 30 2.67 7.90 3.03
C PRO A 30 2.29 8.76 4.24
N GLU A 31 3.15 9.68 4.66
CA GLU A 31 2.87 10.57 5.79
C GLU A 31 1.81 11.61 5.41
N ARG A 32 1.84 12.11 4.17
CA ARG A 32 0.93 13.15 3.71
C ARG A 32 -0.46 12.63 3.41
N TRP A 33 -0.58 11.56 2.60
CA TRP A 33 -1.91 11.04 2.25
C TRP A 33 -2.63 10.41 3.45
N THR A 34 -1.91 9.78 4.40
CA THR A 34 -2.55 9.24 5.61
C THR A 34 -2.98 10.35 6.56
N ALA A 35 -2.22 11.46 6.65
CA ALA A 35 -2.65 12.66 7.37
C ALA A 35 -3.92 13.27 6.76
N GLU A 36 -3.98 13.32 5.41
CA GLU A 36 -5.15 13.82 4.68
C GLU A 36 -6.36 12.89 4.87
N ALA A 37 -6.18 11.57 4.81
CA ALA A 37 -7.22 10.61 5.13
C ALA A 37 -7.75 10.81 6.56
N ALA A 38 -6.85 11.06 7.52
CA ALA A 38 -7.23 11.35 8.89
C ALA A 38 -8.05 12.65 9.00
N ARG A 39 -7.69 13.70 8.24
CA ARG A 39 -8.44 14.96 8.21
C ARG A 39 -9.86 14.75 7.68
N LEU A 40 -10.00 14.00 6.60
CA LEU A 40 -11.27 13.76 5.92
C LEU A 40 -12.23 12.85 6.71
N LEU A 41 -11.69 11.91 7.46
CA LEU A 41 -12.50 10.96 8.24
C LEU A 41 -13.05 11.59 9.51
N ARG A 42 -14.27 11.21 9.89
CA ARG A 42 -14.81 11.47 11.22
C ARG A 42 -14.06 10.67 12.29
N PRO A 43 -14.02 11.11 13.54
CA PRO A 43 -13.62 10.25 14.64
C PRO A 43 -14.37 8.91 14.61
N GLY A 44 -13.64 7.79 14.69
CA GLY A 44 -14.20 6.45 14.55
C GLY A 44 -14.38 5.97 13.11
N GLY A 45 -14.10 6.79 12.10
CA GLY A 45 -14.11 6.41 10.70
C GLY A 45 -12.93 5.48 10.33
N ASP A 46 -13.10 4.69 9.31
CA ASP A 46 -12.16 3.65 8.89
C ASP A 46 -11.34 4.09 7.67
N LEU A 47 -10.05 3.78 7.71
CA LEU A 47 -9.15 3.79 6.58
C LEU A 47 -8.83 2.35 6.20
N VAL A 48 -9.12 1.98 4.95
CA VAL A 48 -8.78 0.67 4.39
C VAL A 48 -7.97 0.88 3.12
N PHE A 49 -6.84 0.21 3.00
CA PHE A 49 -6.06 0.30 1.77
C PHE A 49 -5.37 -1.01 1.41
N LEU A 50 -5.30 -1.28 0.10
CA LEU A 50 -4.56 -2.37 -0.51
C LEU A 50 -3.25 -1.82 -1.06
N CYS A 51 -2.16 -2.53 -0.84
CA CYS A 51 -0.86 -2.27 -1.46
C CYS A 51 -0.09 -3.58 -1.69
N ASN A 52 1.05 -3.48 -2.37
CA ASN A 52 1.97 -4.60 -2.47
C ASN A 52 2.46 -4.99 -1.09
N SER A 53 2.63 -6.29 -0.86
CA SER A 53 3.23 -6.74 0.40
C SER A 53 4.70 -6.33 0.51
N THR A 54 5.17 -6.13 1.74
CA THR A 54 6.60 -5.90 1.98
C THR A 54 7.45 -6.98 1.34
N LEU A 55 7.04 -8.26 1.45
CA LEU A 55 7.81 -9.38 0.90
C LEU A 55 7.88 -9.35 -0.63
N SER A 56 6.77 -9.06 -1.32
CA SER A 56 6.77 -9.00 -2.79
C SER A 56 7.74 -7.94 -3.31
N ILE A 57 7.78 -6.77 -2.67
CA ILE A 57 8.72 -5.70 -3.06
C ILE A 57 10.17 -6.07 -2.79
N LEU A 58 10.46 -6.72 -1.66
CA LEU A 58 11.82 -7.20 -1.39
C LEU A 58 12.29 -8.25 -2.41
N CYS A 59 11.36 -9.05 -2.92
CA CYS A 59 11.61 -10.10 -3.91
C CYS A 59 11.46 -9.63 -5.38
N SER A 60 11.14 -8.37 -5.62
CA SER A 60 11.04 -7.81 -6.96
C SER A 60 12.39 -7.26 -7.41
N PRO A 61 12.98 -7.77 -8.50
CA PRO A 61 14.15 -7.16 -9.11
C PRO A 61 13.79 -5.81 -9.76
N ASP A 62 14.79 -5.03 -10.14
CA ASP A 62 14.56 -3.76 -10.86
C ASP A 62 14.01 -3.98 -12.27
N GLN A 63 14.19 -5.15 -12.83
CA GLN A 63 13.60 -5.57 -14.11
C GLN A 63 13.15 -7.03 -14.04
N GLY A 64 11.96 -7.31 -14.56
CA GLY A 64 11.37 -8.64 -14.61
C GLY A 64 10.50 -8.99 -13.40
N PRO A 65 9.90 -10.19 -13.40
CA PRO A 65 8.95 -10.59 -12.38
C PRO A 65 9.61 -10.88 -11.04
N THR A 66 8.83 -10.76 -9.97
CA THR A 66 9.17 -11.19 -8.61
C THR A 66 9.63 -12.66 -8.59
N ASP A 67 10.70 -12.94 -7.88
CA ASP A 67 11.28 -14.27 -7.72
C ASP A 67 11.42 -14.69 -6.23
N ASP A 68 12.14 -15.76 -5.95
CA ASP A 68 12.32 -16.28 -4.59
C ASP A 68 13.63 -15.75 -3.92
N ARG A 69 14.11 -14.56 -4.32
CA ARG A 69 15.31 -13.93 -3.77
C ARG A 69 14.99 -12.53 -3.24
N LEU A 70 15.76 -12.09 -2.25
CA LEU A 70 15.75 -10.71 -1.81
C LEU A 70 16.69 -9.88 -2.70
N HIS A 71 16.15 -8.88 -3.38
CA HIS A 71 16.87 -7.99 -4.29
C HIS A 71 17.27 -6.66 -3.66
N ARG A 72 16.63 -6.30 -2.53
CA ARG A 72 16.89 -5.05 -1.83
C ARG A 72 16.84 -5.21 -0.32
N SER A 73 17.42 -4.28 0.40
CA SER A 73 17.34 -4.22 1.85
C SER A 73 15.97 -3.74 2.29
N GLN A 74 15.39 -4.35 3.33
CA GLN A 74 14.16 -3.85 3.94
C GLN A 74 14.34 -2.45 4.54
N TRP A 75 15.56 -2.09 4.94
CA TRP A 75 15.88 -0.78 5.51
C TRP A 75 15.92 0.34 4.47
N ASP A 76 15.98 -0.02 3.18
CA ASP A 76 15.98 0.92 2.05
C ASP A 76 14.58 1.07 1.44
N LEU A 77 13.56 0.44 2.03
CA LEU A 77 12.17 0.65 1.63
C LEU A 77 11.73 2.09 1.98
N GLY A 78 10.83 2.60 1.17
CA GLY A 78 10.33 3.97 1.24
C GLY A 78 9.95 4.43 -0.16
N ARG A 79 10.54 5.54 -0.60
CA ARG A 79 10.40 6.05 -1.96
C ARG A 79 11.33 5.28 -2.90
N ILE A 80 10.75 4.53 -3.83
CA ILE A 80 11.47 3.77 -4.84
C ILE A 80 11.25 4.41 -6.21
N GLU A 81 12.33 4.64 -6.94
CA GLU A 81 12.30 5.04 -8.35
C GLU A 81 12.54 3.80 -9.20
N TRP A 82 11.61 3.51 -10.10
CA TRP A 82 11.72 2.42 -11.05
C TRP A 82 12.24 2.96 -12.37
N GLU A 83 13.17 2.23 -13.00
CA GLU A 83 13.74 2.56 -14.29
C GLU A 83 13.17 1.64 -15.39
N GLY A 84 13.08 2.14 -16.62
CA GLY A 84 12.66 1.37 -17.79
C GLY A 84 11.22 1.64 -18.22
N ASP A 85 10.53 0.60 -18.70
CA ASP A 85 9.18 0.74 -19.28
C ASP A 85 8.12 1.13 -18.23
N ASP A 86 8.38 0.83 -16.95
CA ASP A 86 7.54 1.17 -15.79
C ASP A 86 8.11 2.38 -15.00
N GLU A 87 8.77 3.31 -15.70
CA GLU A 87 9.36 4.50 -15.08
C GLU A 87 8.35 5.24 -14.17
N GLY A 88 8.73 5.44 -12.91
CA GLY A 88 7.87 6.11 -11.94
C GLY A 88 8.40 6.06 -10.53
N VAL A 89 7.69 6.75 -9.65
CA VAL A 89 7.97 6.77 -8.21
C VAL A 89 6.85 6.08 -7.48
N ASN A 90 7.21 5.07 -6.71
CA ASN A 90 6.29 4.38 -5.81
C ASN A 90 6.82 4.44 -4.38
N TYR A 91 5.88 4.33 -3.44
CA TYR A 91 6.19 4.24 -2.02
C TYR A 91 5.82 2.86 -1.50
N HIS A 92 6.82 2.17 -0.98
CA HIS A 92 6.64 0.85 -0.37
C HIS A 92 7.31 0.84 1.00
N LEU A 93 6.54 0.53 2.02
CA LEU A 93 7.01 0.59 3.40
C LEU A 93 7.05 -0.80 4.04
N ALA A 94 7.96 -0.97 4.99
CA ALA A 94 7.91 -2.10 5.89
C ALA A 94 6.72 -1.96 6.87
N HIS A 95 6.23 -3.08 7.41
CA HIS A 95 5.09 -3.09 8.33
C HIS A 95 5.31 -2.19 9.56
N GLY A 96 6.53 -2.13 10.08
CA GLY A 96 6.87 -1.25 11.21
C GLY A 96 6.70 0.23 10.88
N ASP A 97 7.05 0.64 9.66
CA ASP A 97 6.89 2.02 9.21
C ASP A 97 5.42 2.37 8.97
N TRP A 98 4.65 1.47 8.35
CA TRP A 98 3.20 1.64 8.24
C TRP A 98 2.54 1.83 9.59
N ILE A 99 2.85 0.98 10.58
CA ILE A 99 2.31 1.10 11.94
C ILE A 99 2.70 2.44 12.55
N ARG A 100 3.96 2.86 12.42
CA ARG A 100 4.45 4.14 12.95
C ARG A 100 3.69 5.32 12.34
N ILE A 101 3.56 5.36 11.00
CA ILE A 101 2.90 6.45 10.28
C ILE A 101 1.41 6.51 10.60
N LEU A 102 0.71 5.39 10.54
CA LEU A 102 -0.71 5.33 10.84
C LEU A 102 -0.98 5.81 12.28
N ARG A 103 -0.22 5.31 13.25
CA ARG A 103 -0.38 5.74 14.65
C ARG A 103 -0.01 7.20 14.85
N GLY A 104 1.01 7.70 14.17
CA GLY A 104 1.41 9.11 14.16
C GLY A 104 0.31 10.03 13.64
N ASN A 105 -0.44 9.61 12.64
CA ASN A 105 -1.56 10.32 12.04
C ASN A 105 -2.92 10.07 12.74
N GLY A 106 -2.90 9.49 13.93
CA GLY A 106 -4.11 9.36 14.76
C GLY A 106 -4.97 8.13 14.50
N PHE A 107 -4.41 7.09 13.86
CA PHE A 107 -5.10 5.82 13.66
C PHE A 107 -4.71 4.76 14.68
N ASP A 108 -5.64 3.86 14.97
CA ASP A 108 -5.38 2.56 15.56
C ASP A 108 -5.41 1.52 14.45
N VAL A 109 -4.36 0.73 14.33
CA VAL A 109 -4.28 -0.37 13.37
C VAL A 109 -5.14 -1.53 13.90
N LEU A 110 -6.17 -1.90 13.16
CA LEU A 110 -7.11 -2.95 13.54
C LEU A 110 -6.73 -4.30 12.96
N ALA A 111 -6.26 -4.32 11.71
CA ALA A 111 -5.87 -5.54 11.02
C ALA A 111 -4.87 -5.27 9.90
N LEU A 112 -4.08 -6.29 9.62
CA LEU A 112 -3.31 -6.49 8.41
C LEU A 112 -3.69 -7.86 7.84
N HIS A 113 -4.17 -7.90 6.61
CA HIS A 113 -4.50 -9.12 5.91
C HIS A 113 -3.53 -9.33 4.75
N GLU A 114 -2.68 -10.32 4.86
CA GLU A 114 -1.82 -10.77 3.78
C GLU A 114 -2.65 -11.65 2.83
N LEU A 115 -2.66 -11.28 1.54
CA LEU A 115 -3.51 -11.96 0.56
C LEU A 115 -2.75 -13.08 -0.13
N ARG A 116 -3.47 -14.17 -0.32
CA ARG A 116 -3.00 -15.35 -1.04
C ARG A 116 -3.80 -15.55 -2.33
N ALA A 117 -3.13 -15.79 -3.44
CA ALA A 117 -3.83 -16.10 -4.68
C ALA A 117 -4.65 -17.39 -4.56
N PRO A 118 -5.89 -17.43 -5.10
CA PRO A 118 -6.68 -18.65 -5.21
C PRO A 118 -5.93 -19.76 -5.98
N ALA A 119 -6.27 -21.02 -5.68
CA ALA A 119 -5.56 -22.17 -6.26
C ALA A 119 -5.64 -22.23 -7.80
N ASP A 120 -6.74 -21.74 -8.36
CA ASP A 120 -7.06 -21.73 -9.79
C ASP A 120 -6.86 -20.37 -10.47
N ALA A 121 -6.41 -19.34 -9.75
CA ALA A 121 -6.18 -18.04 -10.34
C ALA A 121 -5.03 -18.11 -11.37
N PRO A 122 -5.21 -17.60 -12.60
CA PRO A 122 -4.12 -17.41 -13.54
C PRO A 122 -3.23 -16.22 -13.14
N THR A 123 -2.01 -16.17 -13.65
CA THR A 123 -1.23 -14.93 -13.60
C THR A 123 -1.97 -13.87 -14.41
N HIS A 124 -2.11 -12.67 -13.85
CA HIS A 124 -2.83 -11.57 -14.48
C HIS A 124 -2.01 -11.02 -15.64
N GLU A 125 -2.64 -10.77 -16.78
CA GLU A 125 -1.94 -10.35 -18.01
C GLU A 125 -1.40 -8.91 -17.97
N PHE A 126 -1.96 -8.05 -17.10
CA PHE A 126 -1.52 -6.65 -16.93
C PHE A 126 -0.70 -6.42 -15.64
N TYR A 127 -0.70 -7.38 -14.72
CA TYR A 127 0.04 -7.34 -13.46
C TYR A 127 0.88 -8.59 -13.32
N ASP A 128 1.71 -8.84 -14.34
CA ASP A 128 2.52 -10.05 -14.46
C ASP A 128 3.84 -9.96 -13.68
N PHE A 129 4.11 -8.84 -13.04
CA PHE A 129 5.28 -8.68 -12.16
C PHE A 129 5.27 -9.63 -10.96
N VAL A 130 4.10 -10.18 -10.56
CA VAL A 130 3.98 -11.28 -9.61
C VAL A 130 3.19 -12.42 -10.24
N SER A 131 3.83 -13.60 -10.41
CA SER A 131 3.14 -14.76 -10.94
C SER A 131 2.13 -15.34 -9.93
N ALA A 132 1.05 -15.96 -10.44
CA ALA A 132 0.08 -16.65 -9.59
C ALA A 132 0.74 -17.79 -8.77
N ASP A 133 1.76 -18.46 -9.31
CA ASP A 133 2.50 -19.50 -8.60
C ASP A 133 3.29 -18.95 -7.41
N TRP A 134 3.87 -17.77 -7.55
CA TRP A 134 4.53 -17.07 -6.45
C TRP A 134 3.50 -16.64 -5.39
N ALA A 135 2.41 -16.00 -5.83
CA ALA A 135 1.35 -15.47 -4.96
C ALA A 135 0.54 -16.56 -4.22
N ARG A 136 0.59 -17.82 -4.65
CA ARG A 136 0.06 -18.95 -3.89
C ARG A 136 0.94 -19.38 -2.72
N ARG A 137 2.22 -19.09 -2.78
CA ARG A 137 3.19 -19.46 -1.73
C ARG A 137 3.47 -18.33 -0.77
N TRP A 138 3.46 -17.11 -1.27
CA TRP A 138 3.83 -15.90 -0.55
C TRP A 138 2.78 -14.81 -0.73
N PRO A 139 2.59 -13.91 0.23
CA PRO A 139 1.69 -12.78 0.05
C PRO A 139 2.25 -11.83 -1.02
N ALA A 140 1.46 -11.59 -2.07
CA ALA A 140 1.80 -10.58 -3.09
C ALA A 140 1.27 -9.20 -2.70
N GLU A 141 0.15 -9.19 -2.02
CA GLU A 141 -0.61 -8.01 -1.64
C GLU A 141 -1.03 -8.08 -0.18
N GLU A 142 -1.31 -6.92 0.38
CA GLU A 142 -1.80 -6.80 1.75
C GLU A 142 -2.85 -5.71 1.89
N VAL A 143 -3.85 -5.97 2.73
CA VAL A 143 -4.90 -5.00 3.09
C VAL A 143 -4.70 -4.56 4.51
N TRP A 144 -4.56 -3.26 4.69
CA TRP A 144 -4.51 -2.59 5.98
C TRP A 144 -5.89 -2.06 6.35
N HIS A 145 -6.27 -2.26 7.59
CA HIS A 145 -7.48 -1.67 8.17
C HIS A 145 -7.10 -0.91 9.44
N ALA A 146 -7.37 0.37 9.42
CA ALA A 146 -7.08 1.26 10.54
C ALA A 146 -8.30 2.13 10.86
N ARG A 147 -8.47 2.53 12.12
CA ARG A 147 -9.56 3.37 12.60
C ARG A 147 -9.04 4.66 13.16
N LYS A 148 -9.62 5.78 12.73
CA LYS A 148 -9.31 7.08 13.30
C LYS A 148 -9.75 7.14 14.77
N ARG A 149 -8.82 7.52 15.64
CA ARG A 149 -9.12 7.73 17.06
C ARG A 149 -10.10 8.89 17.27
N ALA A 150 -10.80 8.86 18.41
CA ALA A 150 -11.70 9.91 18.82
C ALA A 150 -10.97 11.22 19.14
#